data_bd0c74b2f63d2672b3d91e96fc1c01d1
#
_entry.id   bd0c74b2f63d2672b3d91e96fc1c01d1
#
_cell.length_a   1.000
_cell.length_b   1.000
_cell.length_c   1.000
_cell.angle_alpha   90.00
_cell.angle_beta   90.00
_cell.angle_gamma   90.00
#
_symmetry.space_group_name_H-M   'P 1'
#
loop_
_entity.id
_entity.type
_entity.pdbx_description
1 polymer ?
#
loop_
_entity_poly.entity_id
_entity_poly.type
_entity_poly.pdbx_seq_one_letter_code
_entity_poly.pdbx_strand_id
1 'polypeptide(L)'
;MKKTAILTVLLMAAVSTSAQRKAEPYFTFRELPNMLKWCPAPPDTVGAAFAYDIMQYMWGKEMRQKDPARTAIAIRDAVYSLECIMQEFSEPLGLKMSEEETPEIFALLSDAKVTCENISNFPKFYYKRIRPFMRFHEHTATPQFEPDLRRNFSYPSGHTILGWCSALLLSEVNPERADTLLTRGMMYGESRVIVGAHWQSDVDAGRLAAAATYARMHTSERFLEQMRRARQEFRIKTGLATPEEIKAYNKKEKKKTKK
;
A
#
# COMPACT_ATOMS: atom_id res chain seq x y z
N MET A 1 -46.97 -47.37 -25.38
CA MET A 1 -46.77 -46.13 -24.62
C MET A 1 -45.40 -46.23 -23.83
N LYS A 2 -44.33 -45.67 -24.38
CA LYS A 2 -42.99 -45.70 -23.76
C LYS A 2 -42.86 -44.47 -22.89
N LYS A 3 -42.65 -44.63 -21.57
CA LYS A 3 -42.39 -43.54 -20.62
C LYS A 3 -40.89 -43.24 -20.64
N THR A 4 -40.52 -42.07 -21.16
CA THR A 4 -39.14 -41.55 -21.11
C THR A 4 -38.94 -40.86 -19.81
N ALA A 5 -38.08 -41.38 -18.95
CA ALA A 5 -37.68 -40.71 -17.70
C ALA A 5 -36.54 -39.72 -18.01
N ILE A 6 -36.79 -38.44 -17.76
CA ILE A 6 -35.78 -37.37 -17.85
C ILE A 6 -35.05 -37.33 -16.50
N LEU A 7 -33.77 -37.72 -16.52
CA LEU A 7 -32.88 -37.64 -15.36
C LEU A 7 -32.27 -36.24 -15.34
N THR A 8 -32.78 -35.39 -14.44
CA THR A 8 -32.22 -34.06 -14.19
C THR A 8 -31.00 -34.18 -13.26
N VAL A 9 -29.81 -34.06 -13.83
CA VAL A 9 -28.56 -33.98 -13.04
C VAL A 9 -28.43 -32.58 -12.48
N LEU A 10 -28.68 -32.41 -11.19
CA LEU A 10 -28.33 -31.16 -10.44
C LEU A 10 -26.80 -31.11 -10.25
N LEU A 11 -26.15 -30.27 -11.02
CA LEU A 11 -24.74 -29.93 -10.79
C LEU A 11 -24.68 -28.95 -9.61
N MET A 12 -24.43 -29.45 -8.39
CA MET A 12 -24.09 -28.61 -7.23
C MET A 12 -22.67 -28.07 -7.45
N ALA A 13 -22.57 -26.85 -7.91
CA ALA A 13 -21.31 -26.10 -7.83
C ALA A 13 -20.98 -25.86 -6.34
N ALA A 14 -20.01 -26.58 -5.82
CA ALA A 14 -19.43 -26.29 -4.51
C ALA A 14 -18.72 -24.94 -4.60
N VAL A 15 -19.39 -23.89 -4.17
CA VAL A 15 -18.74 -22.58 -3.91
C VAL A 15 -17.87 -22.79 -2.68
N SER A 16 -16.59 -23.05 -2.89
CA SER A 16 -15.59 -23.01 -1.84
C SER A 16 -15.49 -21.55 -1.37
N THR A 17 -16.18 -21.20 -0.29
CA THR A 17 -15.92 -19.98 0.43
C THR A 17 -14.53 -20.13 1.07
N SER A 18 -13.50 -19.74 0.36
CA SER A 18 -12.18 -19.54 0.95
C SER A 18 -12.36 -18.46 2.04
N ALA A 19 -12.14 -18.84 3.29
CA ALA A 19 -12.15 -17.86 4.39
C ALA A 19 -11.06 -16.83 4.07
N GLN A 20 -11.49 -15.57 3.85
CA GLN A 20 -10.58 -14.48 3.55
C GLN A 20 -9.49 -14.39 4.63
N ARG A 21 -8.23 -14.45 4.24
CA ARG A 21 -7.11 -14.40 5.18
C ARG A 21 -7.15 -13.08 5.96
N LYS A 22 -7.18 -13.18 7.29
CA LYS A 22 -7.06 -11.99 8.15
C LYS A 22 -5.60 -11.52 8.14
N ALA A 23 -5.41 -10.24 7.83
CA ALA A 23 -4.10 -9.59 7.92
C ALA A 23 -3.62 -9.52 9.39
N GLU A 24 -2.35 -9.81 9.61
CA GLU A 24 -1.71 -9.76 10.92
C GLU A 24 -0.48 -8.87 10.87
N PRO A 25 -0.37 -7.83 11.71
CA PRO A 25 0.81 -6.96 11.70
C PRO A 25 2.06 -7.73 12.12
N TYR A 26 3.22 -7.41 11.53
CA TYR A 26 4.51 -7.93 12.00
C TYR A 26 4.90 -7.35 13.35
N PHE A 27 4.48 -6.12 13.63
CA PHE A 27 4.72 -5.41 14.88
C PHE A 27 3.53 -4.56 15.28
N THR A 28 3.26 -4.52 16.57
CA THR A 28 2.30 -3.59 17.19
C THR A 28 2.89 -2.17 17.22
N PHE A 29 2.06 -1.15 17.49
CA PHE A 29 2.53 0.23 17.59
C PHE A 29 3.61 0.45 18.68
N ARG A 30 3.63 -0.37 19.73
CA ARG A 30 4.62 -0.28 20.83
C ARG A 30 5.98 -0.83 20.45
N GLU A 31 6.03 -1.72 19.47
CA GLU A 31 7.25 -2.37 19.00
C GLU A 31 7.89 -1.64 17.82
N LEU A 32 7.15 -0.72 17.20
CA LEU A 32 7.65 0.14 16.13
C LEU A 32 8.41 1.35 16.67
N PRO A 33 9.35 1.93 15.88
CA PRO A 33 10.04 3.16 16.27
C PRO A 33 9.06 4.30 16.54
N ASN A 34 9.20 4.95 17.69
CA ASN A 34 8.34 6.07 18.06
C ASN A 34 8.72 7.34 17.26
N MET A 35 7.91 7.69 16.28
CA MET A 35 8.15 8.82 15.38
C MET A 35 8.36 10.17 16.11
N LEU A 36 7.75 10.38 17.27
CA LEU A 36 7.93 11.62 18.03
C LEU A 36 9.35 11.83 18.56
N LYS A 37 10.19 10.78 18.56
CA LYS A 37 11.56 10.86 19.08
C LYS A 37 12.62 11.12 18.00
N TRP A 38 12.32 10.85 16.73
CA TRP A 38 13.32 10.87 15.67
C TRP A 38 12.84 11.52 14.37
N CYS A 39 11.54 11.50 14.06
CA CYS A 39 11.01 12.13 12.87
C CYS A 39 10.78 13.62 13.12
N PRO A 40 11.13 14.51 12.17
CA PRO A 40 10.84 15.95 12.31
C PRO A 40 9.35 16.19 12.60
N ALA A 41 9.06 17.13 13.50
CA ALA A 41 7.68 17.58 13.71
C ALA A 41 7.14 18.27 12.45
N PRO A 42 5.80 18.28 12.24
CA PRO A 42 5.24 19.09 11.17
C PRO A 42 5.61 20.56 11.35
N PRO A 43 5.89 21.32 10.27
CA PRO A 43 6.23 22.74 10.36
C PRO A 43 5.15 23.56 11.09
N ASP A 44 5.59 24.53 11.85
CA ASP A 44 4.73 25.59 12.37
C ASP A 44 4.05 26.34 11.21
N THR A 45 2.87 26.94 11.48
CA THR A 45 2.11 27.67 10.47
C THR A 45 2.73 29.03 10.05
N VAL A 46 3.93 29.31 10.53
CA VAL A 46 4.76 30.45 10.18
C VAL A 46 6.17 29.98 9.87
N GLY A 47 6.86 30.65 8.96
CA GLY A 47 8.24 30.34 8.61
C GLY A 47 8.42 29.61 7.26
N ALA A 48 9.70 29.46 6.87
CA ALA A 48 10.09 28.98 5.53
C ALA A 48 9.62 27.54 5.22
N ALA A 49 9.66 26.65 6.21
CA ALA A 49 9.23 25.26 6.02
C ALA A 49 7.74 25.16 5.71
N PHE A 50 6.90 25.98 6.35
CA PHE A 50 5.46 26.02 6.01
C PHE A 50 5.19 26.77 4.70
N ALA A 51 5.98 27.81 4.38
CA ALA A 51 5.90 28.44 3.06
C ALA A 51 6.16 27.44 1.94
N TYR A 52 7.11 26.50 2.12
CA TYR A 52 7.34 25.42 1.18
C TYR A 52 6.13 24.49 1.05
N ASP A 53 5.49 24.11 2.16
CA ASP A 53 4.24 23.33 2.12
C ASP A 53 3.13 24.04 1.31
N ILE A 54 2.99 25.35 1.48
CA ILE A 54 2.03 26.16 0.72
C ILE A 54 2.39 26.15 -0.78
N MET A 55 3.66 26.36 -1.12
CA MET A 55 4.12 26.33 -2.52
C MET A 55 3.82 24.98 -3.18
N GLN A 56 4.07 23.87 -2.50
CA GLN A 56 3.77 22.52 -2.99
C GLN A 56 2.26 22.29 -3.12
N TYR A 57 1.45 22.79 -2.21
CA TYR A 57 0.00 22.73 -2.35
C TYR A 57 -0.49 23.49 -3.59
N MET A 58 0.04 24.71 -3.83
CA MET A 58 -0.29 25.51 -5.02
C MET A 58 0.19 24.81 -6.31
N TRP A 59 1.40 24.24 -6.31
CA TRP A 59 1.89 23.41 -7.40
C TRP A 59 0.94 22.23 -7.68
N GLY A 60 0.46 21.53 -6.66
CA GLY A 60 -0.50 20.43 -6.82
C GLY A 60 -1.82 20.89 -7.48
N LYS A 61 -2.29 22.12 -7.16
CA LYS A 61 -3.45 22.72 -7.83
C LYS A 61 -3.17 23.03 -9.31
N GLU A 62 -1.99 23.52 -9.62
CA GLU A 62 -1.55 23.80 -10.98
C GLU A 62 -1.45 22.49 -11.80
N MET A 63 -0.88 21.43 -11.23
CA MET A 63 -0.80 20.10 -11.86
C MET A 63 -2.16 19.56 -12.25
N ARG A 64 -3.19 19.75 -11.42
CA ARG A 64 -4.58 19.34 -11.75
C ARG A 64 -5.11 19.98 -13.04
N GLN A 65 -4.63 21.17 -13.38
CA GLN A 65 -5.04 21.88 -14.59
C GLN A 65 -4.15 21.55 -15.80
N LYS A 66 -2.83 21.43 -15.57
CA LYS A 66 -1.83 21.26 -16.62
C LYS A 66 -1.63 19.82 -17.08
N ASP A 67 -1.82 18.85 -16.19
CA ASP A 67 -1.59 17.43 -16.50
C ASP A 67 -2.79 16.56 -16.06
N PRO A 68 -3.84 16.46 -16.90
CA PRO A 68 -4.99 15.60 -16.62
C PRO A 68 -4.63 14.12 -16.46
N ALA A 69 -3.62 13.63 -17.18
CA ALA A 69 -3.19 12.22 -17.09
C ALA A 69 -2.58 11.92 -15.72
N ARG A 70 -1.66 12.79 -15.24
CA ARG A 70 -1.08 12.68 -13.90
C ARG A 70 -2.13 12.86 -12.80
N THR A 71 -3.09 13.74 -13.02
CA THR A 71 -4.22 13.97 -12.11
C THR A 71 -5.11 12.75 -12.00
N ALA A 72 -5.39 12.06 -13.10
CA ALA A 72 -6.18 10.81 -13.09
C ALA A 72 -5.48 9.71 -12.26
N ILE A 73 -4.15 9.60 -12.35
CA ILE A 73 -3.36 8.71 -11.51
C ILE A 73 -3.51 9.12 -10.03
N ALA A 74 -3.40 10.41 -9.71
CA ALA A 74 -3.51 10.90 -8.34
C ALA A 74 -4.90 10.65 -7.73
N ILE A 75 -5.96 10.70 -8.53
CA ILE A 75 -7.33 10.37 -8.11
C ILE A 75 -7.46 8.88 -7.82
N ARG A 76 -6.90 7.98 -8.65
CA ARG A 76 -6.88 6.54 -8.36
C ARG A 76 -6.10 6.23 -7.08
N ASP A 77 -4.93 6.84 -6.89
CA ASP A 77 -4.11 6.70 -5.69
C ASP A 77 -4.81 7.19 -4.40
N ALA A 78 -5.92 7.90 -4.51
CA ALA A 78 -6.70 8.34 -3.36
C ALA A 78 -7.54 7.21 -2.72
N VAL A 79 -7.72 6.10 -3.41
CA VAL A 79 -8.37 4.91 -2.86
C VAL A 79 -7.42 4.21 -1.89
N TYR A 80 -7.73 4.22 -0.60
CA TYR A 80 -6.90 3.59 0.44
C TYR A 80 -7.26 2.11 0.60
N SER A 81 -6.81 1.29 -0.32
CA SER A 81 -7.02 -0.15 -0.25
C SER A 81 -5.80 -0.94 -0.75
N LEU A 82 -5.73 -2.23 -0.37
CA LEU A 82 -4.69 -3.13 -0.83
C LEU A 82 -4.87 -3.45 -2.31
N GLU A 83 -6.11 -3.58 -2.76
CA GLU A 83 -6.46 -3.82 -4.15
C GLU A 83 -5.96 -2.69 -5.06
N CYS A 84 -6.12 -1.43 -4.62
CA CYS A 84 -5.57 -0.27 -5.33
C CYS A 84 -4.04 -0.34 -5.42
N ILE A 85 -3.35 -0.66 -4.32
CA ILE A 85 -1.89 -0.85 -4.32
C ILE A 85 -1.48 -1.94 -5.31
N MET A 86 -2.13 -3.10 -5.27
CA MET A 86 -1.81 -4.21 -6.17
C MET A 86 -2.05 -3.83 -7.62
N GLN A 87 -3.16 -3.16 -7.93
CA GLN A 87 -3.47 -2.70 -9.27
C GLN A 87 -2.42 -1.71 -9.79
N GLU A 88 -2.13 -0.66 -9.00
CA GLU A 88 -1.24 0.43 -9.41
C GLU A 88 0.25 0.06 -9.43
N PHE A 89 0.65 -1.02 -8.75
CA PHE A 89 2.01 -1.54 -8.75
C PHE A 89 2.22 -2.78 -9.64
N SER A 90 1.17 -3.35 -10.24
CA SER A 90 1.28 -4.55 -11.09
C SER A 90 2.16 -4.32 -12.32
N GLU A 91 1.94 -3.24 -13.06
CA GLU A 91 2.76 -2.90 -14.24
C GLU A 91 4.20 -2.55 -13.82
N PRO A 92 4.46 -1.68 -12.80
CA PRO A 92 5.80 -1.44 -12.28
C PRO A 92 6.54 -2.72 -11.85
N LEU A 93 5.87 -3.68 -11.21
CA LEU A 93 6.44 -4.96 -10.82
C LEU A 93 6.76 -5.88 -12.02
N GLY A 94 5.99 -5.74 -13.12
CA GLY A 94 6.05 -6.64 -14.27
C GLY A 94 5.27 -7.94 -14.06
N LEU A 95 4.31 -7.95 -13.13
CA LEU A 95 3.44 -9.08 -12.85
C LEU A 95 2.08 -8.55 -12.37
N LYS A 96 0.98 -9.03 -12.98
CA LYS A 96 -0.37 -8.74 -12.49
C LYS A 96 -0.56 -9.38 -11.11
N MET A 97 -0.92 -8.55 -10.14
CA MET A 97 -1.12 -9.00 -8.76
C MET A 97 -2.61 -9.08 -8.42
N SER A 98 -3.01 -10.13 -7.71
CA SER A 98 -4.31 -10.28 -7.05
C SER A 98 -4.19 -11.27 -5.89
N GLU A 99 -5.18 -11.31 -5.00
CA GLU A 99 -5.22 -12.30 -3.91
C GLU A 99 -5.20 -13.74 -4.46
N GLU A 100 -5.90 -14.00 -5.56
CA GLU A 100 -6.00 -15.32 -6.19
C GLU A 100 -4.73 -15.70 -6.94
N GLU A 101 -4.17 -14.77 -7.74
CA GLU A 101 -3.04 -15.05 -8.62
C GLU A 101 -1.69 -15.02 -7.91
N THR A 102 -1.54 -14.17 -6.88
CA THR A 102 -0.29 -13.94 -6.17
C THR A 102 -0.49 -13.93 -4.65
N PRO A 103 -0.98 -15.04 -4.05
CA PRO A 103 -1.38 -15.09 -2.65
C PRO A 103 -0.23 -14.81 -1.66
N GLU A 104 1.02 -15.13 -1.99
CA GLU A 104 2.14 -14.85 -1.09
C GLU A 104 2.56 -13.37 -1.14
N ILE A 105 2.51 -12.72 -2.30
CA ILE A 105 2.70 -11.27 -2.45
C ILE A 105 1.54 -10.53 -1.78
N PHE A 106 0.30 -10.98 -1.98
CA PHE A 106 -0.87 -10.42 -1.29
C PHE A 106 -0.71 -10.50 0.22
N ALA A 107 -0.31 -11.64 0.75
CA ALA A 107 -0.11 -11.82 2.19
C ALA A 107 0.98 -10.90 2.76
N LEU A 108 2.11 -10.74 2.03
CA LEU A 108 3.19 -9.84 2.39
C LEU A 108 2.69 -8.39 2.49
N LEU A 109 2.03 -7.91 1.44
CA LEU A 109 1.53 -6.53 1.37
C LEU A 109 0.40 -6.27 2.38
N SER A 110 -0.46 -7.26 2.63
CA SER A 110 -1.55 -7.20 3.58
C SER A 110 -1.05 -7.01 5.02
N ASP A 111 -0.11 -7.84 5.46
CA ASP A 111 0.50 -7.76 6.80
C ASP A 111 1.35 -6.50 6.98
N ALA A 112 2.06 -6.09 5.92
CA ALA A 112 2.82 -4.85 5.91
C ALA A 112 1.91 -3.62 6.00
N LYS A 113 0.76 -3.61 5.31
CA LYS A 113 -0.23 -2.52 5.39
C LYS A 113 -0.67 -2.27 6.83
N VAL A 114 -1.10 -3.31 7.55
CA VAL A 114 -1.54 -3.20 8.94
C VAL A 114 -0.39 -2.76 9.85
N THR A 115 0.83 -3.24 9.60
CA THR A 115 2.03 -2.81 10.32
C THR A 115 2.32 -1.33 10.10
N CYS A 116 2.21 -0.84 8.86
CA CYS A 116 2.38 0.57 8.49
C CYS A 116 1.30 1.48 9.10
N GLU A 117 0.07 1.00 9.24
CA GLU A 117 -0.99 1.76 9.92
C GLU A 117 -0.63 2.01 11.39
N ASN A 118 -0.02 1.04 12.05
CA ASN A 118 0.37 1.15 13.45
C ASN A 118 1.37 2.28 13.74
N ILE A 119 2.31 2.60 12.83
CA ILE A 119 3.29 3.67 13.05
C ILE A 119 2.68 5.06 12.93
N SER A 120 1.61 5.22 12.14
CA SER A 120 1.03 6.53 11.81
C SER A 120 0.02 7.05 12.84
N ASN A 121 -0.62 6.18 13.60
CA ASN A 121 -1.79 6.53 14.40
C ASN A 121 -1.42 7.52 15.54
N PHE A 122 -0.39 7.22 16.31
CA PHE A 122 -0.03 8.05 17.46
C PHE A 122 0.42 9.48 17.07
N PRO A 123 1.31 9.71 16.09
CA PRO A 123 1.66 11.05 15.62
C PRO A 123 0.46 11.84 15.11
N LYS A 124 -0.50 11.20 14.42
CA LYS A 124 -1.71 11.87 13.95
C LYS A 124 -2.48 12.52 15.09
N PHE A 125 -2.75 11.78 16.16
CA PHE A 125 -3.49 12.27 17.32
C PHE A 125 -2.67 13.24 18.19
N TYR A 126 -1.35 13.11 18.19
CA TYR A 126 -0.48 14.01 18.94
C TYR A 126 -0.41 15.41 18.31
N TYR A 127 -0.13 15.48 16.98
CA TYR A 127 0.05 16.78 16.29
C TYR A 127 -1.28 17.40 15.86
N LYS A 128 -2.32 16.63 15.62
CA LYS A 128 -3.66 17.08 15.19
C LYS A 128 -3.60 18.07 14.02
N ARG A 129 -2.67 17.85 13.09
CA ARG A 129 -2.40 18.78 11.99
C ARG A 129 -3.60 18.89 11.05
N ILE A 130 -4.02 20.12 10.76
CA ILE A 130 -5.10 20.43 9.83
C ILE A 130 -4.63 20.19 8.40
N ARG A 131 -5.49 19.60 7.57
CA ARG A 131 -5.21 19.33 6.15
C ARG A 131 -5.26 20.61 5.31
N PRO A 132 -4.53 20.68 4.16
CA PRO A 132 -4.50 21.87 3.32
C PRO A 132 -5.88 22.34 2.86
N PHE A 133 -6.70 21.44 2.30
CA PHE A 133 -8.05 21.78 1.83
C PHE A 133 -8.97 22.32 2.95
N MET A 134 -8.79 21.87 4.17
CA MET A 134 -9.53 22.40 5.34
C MET A 134 -9.04 23.80 5.72
N ARG A 135 -7.72 24.02 5.67
CA ARG A 135 -7.11 25.32 6.00
C ARG A 135 -7.51 26.41 5.03
N PHE A 136 -7.61 26.06 3.75
CA PHE A 136 -7.97 27.02 2.70
C PHE A 136 -9.47 27.05 2.38
N HIS A 137 -10.29 26.26 3.09
CA HIS A 137 -11.73 26.13 2.85
C HIS A 137 -12.06 25.77 1.40
N GLU A 138 -11.26 24.89 0.81
CA GLU A 138 -11.39 24.42 -0.57
C GLU A 138 -11.83 22.94 -0.61
N HIS A 139 -12.09 22.43 -1.82
CA HIS A 139 -12.29 21.01 -2.07
C HIS A 139 -11.01 20.35 -2.58
N THR A 140 -10.85 19.06 -2.23
CA THR A 140 -9.84 18.20 -2.85
C THR A 140 -10.28 17.79 -4.27
N ALA A 141 -9.37 17.20 -5.06
CA ALA A 141 -9.75 16.56 -6.32
C ALA A 141 -10.56 15.25 -6.11
N THR A 142 -10.77 14.84 -4.86
CA THR A 142 -11.49 13.63 -4.48
C THR A 142 -12.49 13.90 -3.36
N PRO A 143 -13.54 14.71 -3.63
CA PRO A 143 -14.47 15.20 -2.61
C PRO A 143 -15.24 14.07 -1.90
N GLN A 144 -15.41 12.93 -2.53
CA GLN A 144 -16.05 11.75 -1.94
C GLN A 144 -15.31 11.21 -0.70
N PHE A 145 -13.99 11.47 -0.57
CA PHE A 145 -13.20 11.04 0.59
C PHE A 145 -13.07 12.12 1.68
N GLU A 146 -13.53 13.34 1.44
CA GLU A 146 -13.40 14.44 2.41
C GLU A 146 -14.08 14.18 3.77
N PRO A 147 -15.26 13.54 3.85
CA PRO A 147 -15.88 13.25 5.14
C PRO A 147 -14.95 12.47 6.09
N ASP A 148 -14.21 11.49 5.57
CA ASP A 148 -13.24 10.71 6.35
C ASP A 148 -11.95 11.49 6.60
N LEU A 149 -11.47 12.24 5.62
CA LEU A 149 -10.28 13.09 5.75
C LEU A 149 -10.47 14.19 6.80
N ARG A 150 -11.68 14.73 6.95
CA ARG A 150 -12.02 15.74 7.98
C ARG A 150 -11.99 15.19 9.40
N ARG A 151 -12.23 13.88 9.56
CA ARG A 151 -12.19 13.18 10.85
C ARG A 151 -10.81 12.64 11.21
N ASN A 152 -9.85 12.71 10.27
CA ASN A 152 -8.51 12.16 10.41
C ASN A 152 -7.45 13.24 10.14
N PHE A 153 -6.46 13.34 11.04
CA PHE A 153 -5.41 14.36 10.97
C PHE A 153 -4.40 14.13 9.84
N SER A 154 -3.74 15.22 9.42
CA SER A 154 -2.91 15.23 8.22
C SER A 154 -1.57 14.51 8.40
N TYR A 155 -0.85 14.73 9.50
CA TYR A 155 0.53 14.31 9.68
C TYR A 155 0.67 13.01 10.50
N PRO A 156 1.47 12.02 10.04
CA PRO A 156 2.03 11.86 8.69
C PRO A 156 0.99 11.32 7.69
N SER A 157 1.33 11.33 6.39
CA SER A 157 0.46 10.78 5.34
C SER A 157 0.43 9.25 5.36
N GLY A 158 -0.72 8.66 5.73
CA GLY A 158 -0.92 7.20 5.73
C GLY A 158 -0.83 6.57 4.34
N HIS A 159 -1.39 7.22 3.30
CA HIS A 159 -1.24 6.77 1.91
C HIS A 159 0.23 6.71 1.50
N THR A 160 1.01 7.74 1.84
CA THR A 160 2.45 7.75 1.51
C THR A 160 3.19 6.63 2.23
N ILE A 161 2.86 6.38 3.51
CA ILE A 161 3.45 5.26 4.26
C ILE A 161 3.17 3.95 3.53
N LEU A 162 1.92 3.70 3.16
CA LEU A 162 1.52 2.49 2.46
C LEU A 162 2.21 2.37 1.09
N GLY A 163 2.12 3.40 0.25
CA GLY A 163 2.69 3.37 -1.10
C GLY A 163 4.21 3.23 -1.12
N TRP A 164 4.91 3.95 -0.23
CA TRP A 164 6.38 3.87 -0.14
C TRP A 164 6.84 2.54 0.44
N CYS A 165 6.17 2.02 1.47
CA CYS A 165 6.47 0.69 2.00
C CYS A 165 6.24 -0.40 0.94
N SER A 166 5.14 -0.33 0.18
CA SER A 166 4.86 -1.26 -0.92
C SER A 166 5.93 -1.19 -2.00
N ALA A 167 6.40 0.01 -2.37
CA ALA A 167 7.50 0.18 -3.31
C ALA A 167 8.79 -0.49 -2.85
N LEU A 168 9.17 -0.31 -1.58
CA LEU A 168 10.35 -0.93 -0.98
C LEU A 168 10.23 -2.47 -0.97
N LEU A 169 9.10 -3.00 -0.56
CA LEU A 169 8.84 -4.44 -0.52
C LEU A 169 8.87 -5.07 -1.91
N LEU A 170 8.20 -4.45 -2.88
CA LEU A 170 8.16 -4.95 -4.24
C LEU A 170 9.50 -4.80 -4.97
N SER A 171 10.30 -3.79 -4.64
CA SER A 171 11.69 -3.67 -5.11
C SER A 171 12.59 -4.80 -4.59
N GLU A 172 12.29 -5.33 -3.40
CA GLU A 172 12.97 -6.53 -2.90
C GLU A 172 12.45 -7.81 -3.56
N VAL A 173 11.17 -7.87 -3.92
CA VAL A 173 10.58 -8.99 -4.67
C VAL A 173 11.14 -9.07 -6.10
N ASN A 174 11.27 -7.94 -6.79
CA ASN A 174 11.85 -7.84 -8.13
C ASN A 174 12.92 -6.73 -8.19
N PRO A 175 14.17 -7.03 -7.82
CA PRO A 175 15.27 -6.05 -7.82
C PRO A 175 15.58 -5.44 -9.20
N GLU A 176 15.34 -6.17 -10.29
CA GLU A 176 15.57 -5.70 -11.65
C GLU A 176 14.69 -4.51 -12.05
N ARG A 177 13.57 -4.30 -11.34
CA ARG A 177 12.65 -3.19 -11.57
C ARG A 177 12.61 -2.21 -10.40
N ALA A 178 13.61 -2.23 -9.52
CA ALA A 178 13.64 -1.39 -8.32
C ALA A 178 13.41 0.09 -8.62
N ASP A 179 14.09 0.65 -9.63
CA ASP A 179 13.96 2.07 -9.98
C ASP A 179 12.54 2.43 -10.42
N THR A 180 11.89 1.56 -11.20
CA THR A 180 10.49 1.75 -11.64
C THR A 180 9.53 1.69 -10.45
N LEU A 181 9.73 0.74 -9.56
CA LEU A 181 8.91 0.56 -8.36
C LEU A 181 9.06 1.72 -7.37
N LEU A 182 10.31 2.16 -7.13
CA LEU A 182 10.58 3.31 -6.26
C LEU A 182 10.03 4.61 -6.87
N THR A 183 10.16 4.81 -8.19
CA THR A 183 9.54 5.94 -8.89
C THR A 183 8.02 5.93 -8.70
N ARG A 184 7.35 4.77 -8.83
CA ARG A 184 5.92 4.64 -8.60
C ARG A 184 5.56 4.96 -7.15
N GLY A 185 6.35 4.53 -6.18
CA GLY A 185 6.18 4.86 -4.76
C GLY A 185 6.31 6.36 -4.47
N MET A 186 7.27 7.05 -5.12
CA MET A 186 7.40 8.51 -5.06
C MET A 186 6.15 9.20 -5.59
N MET A 187 5.67 8.79 -6.77
CA MET A 187 4.45 9.32 -7.40
C MET A 187 3.21 9.10 -6.52
N TYR A 188 3.12 7.96 -5.81
CA TYR A 188 1.99 7.66 -4.93
C TYR A 188 1.88 8.65 -3.77
N GLY A 189 3.01 9.03 -3.16
CA GLY A 189 3.07 10.08 -2.14
C GLY A 189 2.73 11.46 -2.72
N GLU A 190 3.32 11.83 -3.86
CA GLU A 190 3.08 13.08 -4.57
C GLU A 190 1.60 13.26 -4.95
N SER A 191 0.91 12.19 -5.30
CA SER A 191 -0.52 12.15 -5.58
C SER A 191 -1.34 12.78 -4.45
N ARG A 192 -0.87 12.70 -3.19
CA ARG A 192 -1.58 13.27 -2.04
C ARG A 192 -1.51 14.79 -1.99
N VAL A 193 -0.43 15.37 -2.52
CA VAL A 193 -0.28 16.83 -2.70
C VAL A 193 -1.14 17.29 -3.88
N ILE A 194 -1.07 16.56 -5.01
CA ILE A 194 -1.85 16.88 -6.21
C ILE A 194 -3.35 16.90 -5.92
N VAL A 195 -3.90 15.88 -5.22
CA VAL A 195 -5.34 15.91 -4.87
C VAL A 195 -5.67 16.91 -3.77
N GLY A 196 -4.69 17.52 -3.09
CA GLY A 196 -4.89 18.54 -2.05
C GLY A 196 -5.23 17.99 -0.67
N ALA A 197 -4.96 16.71 -0.41
CA ALA A 197 -5.31 16.03 0.84
C ALA A 197 -4.23 16.16 1.93
N HIS A 198 -2.96 16.36 1.54
CA HIS A 198 -1.80 16.42 2.43
C HIS A 198 -0.83 17.54 2.06
N TRP A 199 -0.09 18.01 3.04
CA TRP A 199 1.07 18.87 2.88
C TRP A 199 2.27 18.05 2.39
N GLN A 200 3.25 18.72 1.75
CA GLN A 200 4.48 18.03 1.33
C GLN A 200 5.23 17.42 2.51
N SER A 201 5.34 18.12 3.62
CA SER A 201 5.99 17.62 4.83
C SER A 201 5.27 16.42 5.48
N ASP A 202 3.94 16.26 5.29
CA ASP A 202 3.24 15.03 5.68
C ASP A 202 3.68 13.84 4.83
N VAL A 203 3.92 14.09 3.54
CA VAL A 203 4.38 13.10 2.56
C VAL A 203 5.81 12.68 2.88
N ASP A 204 6.70 13.63 3.14
CA ASP A 204 8.10 13.36 3.46
C ASP A 204 8.23 12.56 4.78
N ALA A 205 7.50 12.96 5.82
CA ALA A 205 7.41 12.19 7.06
C ALA A 205 6.81 10.79 6.84
N GLY A 206 5.87 10.66 5.92
CA GLY A 206 5.30 9.38 5.52
C GLY A 206 6.34 8.44 4.92
N ARG A 207 7.22 8.94 4.05
CA ARG A 207 8.34 8.15 3.48
C ARG A 207 9.33 7.71 4.57
N LEU A 208 9.69 8.62 5.47
CA LEU A 208 10.56 8.29 6.60
C LEU A 208 9.95 7.21 7.49
N ALA A 209 8.67 7.34 7.83
CA ALA A 209 7.94 6.35 8.62
C ALA A 209 7.89 4.97 7.95
N ALA A 210 7.62 4.93 6.64
CA ALA A 210 7.63 3.70 5.87
C ALA A 210 9.01 3.03 5.84
N ALA A 211 10.08 3.81 5.62
CA ALA A 211 11.46 3.30 5.61
C ALA A 211 11.86 2.74 6.99
N ALA A 212 11.51 3.42 8.08
CA ALA A 212 11.75 2.93 9.43
C ALA A 212 10.96 1.66 9.76
N THR A 213 9.69 1.58 9.29
CA THR A 213 8.85 0.39 9.44
C THR A 213 9.42 -0.79 8.64
N TYR A 214 9.82 -0.55 7.39
CA TYR A 214 10.45 -1.53 6.52
C TYR A 214 11.73 -2.09 7.16
N ALA A 215 12.63 -1.23 7.64
CA ALA A 215 13.85 -1.66 8.34
C ALA A 215 13.52 -2.49 9.61
N ARG A 216 12.50 -2.09 10.37
CA ARG A 216 12.05 -2.83 11.55
C ARG A 216 11.49 -4.21 11.18
N MET A 217 10.73 -4.33 10.10
CA MET A 217 10.17 -5.60 9.64
C MET A 217 11.26 -6.65 9.36
N HIS A 218 12.45 -6.24 8.89
CA HIS A 218 13.58 -7.15 8.65
C HIS A 218 14.16 -7.81 9.91
N THR A 219 13.77 -7.37 11.10
CA THR A 219 14.12 -8.06 12.36
C THR A 219 13.10 -9.12 12.79
N SER A 220 12.08 -9.39 11.97
CA SER A 220 11.05 -10.41 12.21
C SER A 220 11.28 -11.64 11.33
N GLU A 221 11.48 -12.80 11.94
CA GLU A 221 11.60 -14.07 11.22
C GLU A 221 10.34 -14.37 10.37
N ARG A 222 9.16 -14.00 10.89
CA ARG A 222 7.90 -14.14 10.15
C ARG A 222 7.87 -13.30 8.87
N PHE A 223 8.39 -12.07 8.94
CA PHE A 223 8.52 -11.20 7.76
C PHE A 223 9.53 -11.77 6.75
N LEU A 224 10.71 -12.18 7.21
CA LEU A 224 11.75 -12.73 6.33
C LEU A 224 11.27 -14.00 5.62
N GLU A 225 10.54 -14.87 6.31
CA GLU A 225 9.91 -16.04 5.69
C GLU A 225 8.85 -15.64 4.64
N GLN A 226 8.00 -14.67 4.96
CA GLN A 226 6.96 -14.21 4.04
C GLN A 226 7.56 -13.53 2.80
N MET A 227 8.60 -12.71 2.97
CA MET A 227 9.35 -12.09 1.87
C MET A 227 9.96 -13.15 0.96
N ARG A 228 10.57 -14.20 1.53
CA ARG A 228 11.14 -15.29 0.75
C ARG A 228 10.08 -16.03 -0.06
N ARG A 229 8.86 -16.22 0.47
CA ARG A 229 7.75 -16.84 -0.27
C ARG A 229 7.26 -15.94 -1.40
N ALA A 230 7.08 -14.65 -1.15
CA ALA A 230 6.68 -13.68 -2.16
C ALA A 230 7.68 -13.63 -3.33
N ARG A 231 8.98 -13.61 -3.04
CA ARG A 231 10.06 -13.69 -4.06
C ARG A 231 9.99 -15.00 -4.84
N GLN A 232 9.78 -16.12 -4.17
CA GLN A 232 9.66 -17.43 -4.82
C GLN A 232 8.43 -17.48 -5.72
N GLU A 233 7.28 -16.99 -5.27
CA GLU A 233 6.06 -16.89 -6.07
C GLU A 233 6.28 -16.03 -7.32
N PHE A 234 6.86 -14.85 -7.17
CA PHE A 234 7.21 -13.96 -8.29
C PHE A 234 8.07 -14.69 -9.32
N ARG A 235 9.16 -15.35 -8.91
CA ARG A 235 10.07 -16.10 -9.80
C ARG A 235 9.37 -17.22 -10.55
N ILE A 236 8.43 -17.92 -9.88
CA ILE A 236 7.63 -18.99 -10.51
C ILE A 236 6.69 -18.39 -11.54
N LYS A 237 5.95 -17.36 -11.18
CA LYS A 237 4.95 -16.71 -12.04
C LYS A 237 5.54 -16.04 -13.28
N THR A 238 6.78 -15.57 -13.18
CA THR A 238 7.51 -14.92 -14.27
C THR A 238 8.43 -15.86 -15.05
N GLY A 239 8.46 -17.17 -14.72
CA GLY A 239 9.30 -18.15 -15.40
C GLY A 239 10.80 -18.06 -15.06
N LEU A 240 11.16 -17.31 -14.02
CA LEU A 240 12.56 -17.13 -13.57
C LEU A 240 13.02 -18.21 -12.56
N ALA A 241 12.09 -19.07 -12.09
CA ALA A 241 12.40 -20.11 -11.13
C ALA A 241 13.02 -21.35 -11.79
N THR A 242 13.98 -21.98 -11.12
CA THR A 242 14.55 -23.26 -11.55
C THR A 242 13.56 -24.42 -11.31
N PRO A 243 13.71 -25.58 -12.00
CA PRO A 243 12.88 -26.77 -11.74
C PRO A 243 12.92 -27.21 -10.27
N GLU A 244 14.08 -27.08 -9.59
CA GLU A 244 14.25 -27.41 -8.17
C GLU A 244 13.45 -26.47 -7.28
N GLU A 245 13.47 -25.17 -7.54
CA GLU A 245 12.67 -24.15 -6.82
C GLU A 245 11.16 -24.43 -6.96
N ILE A 246 10.71 -24.75 -8.17
CA ILE A 246 9.29 -25.11 -8.46
C ILE A 246 8.90 -26.37 -7.68
N LYS A 247 9.74 -27.43 -7.70
CA LYS A 247 9.49 -28.67 -6.96
C LYS A 247 9.40 -28.45 -5.45
N ALA A 248 10.29 -27.61 -4.91
CA ALA A 248 10.31 -27.26 -3.50
C ALA A 248 9.05 -26.48 -3.07
N TYR A 249 8.61 -25.53 -3.89
CA TYR A 249 7.38 -24.77 -3.69
C TYR A 249 6.14 -25.67 -3.65
N ASN A 250 5.97 -26.49 -4.68
CA ASN A 250 4.83 -27.41 -4.78
C ASN A 250 4.76 -28.44 -3.63
N LYS A 251 5.90 -28.86 -3.09
CA LYS A 251 5.95 -29.75 -1.92
C LYS A 251 5.44 -29.08 -0.65
N LYS A 252 5.71 -27.78 -0.48
CA LYS A 252 5.22 -26.98 0.66
C LYS A 252 3.73 -26.72 0.58
N GLU A 253 3.21 -26.38 -0.60
CA GLU A 253 1.78 -26.14 -0.81
C GLU A 253 0.94 -27.39 -0.55
N LYS A 254 1.38 -28.58 -1.02
CA LYS A 254 0.72 -29.87 -0.71
C LYS A 254 0.68 -30.21 0.79
N LYS A 255 1.59 -29.65 1.59
CA LYS A 255 1.57 -29.84 3.06
C LYS A 255 0.61 -28.88 3.76
N LYS A 256 0.38 -27.68 3.20
CA LYS A 256 -0.61 -26.71 3.74
C LYS A 256 -2.05 -27.20 3.55
N THR A 257 -2.36 -27.79 2.38
CA THR A 257 -3.71 -28.33 2.05
C THR A 257 -4.09 -29.59 2.82
N LYS A 258 -3.15 -30.24 3.50
CA LYS A 258 -3.38 -31.47 4.31
C LYS A 258 -3.54 -31.20 5.80
N LYS A 259 -3.43 -29.96 6.24
CA LYS A 259 -3.68 -29.52 7.61
C LYS A 259 -4.96 -28.70 7.68
#